data_b7ce5b5e75f50e081f4762c9dd1ad6b5
#
_entry.id   b7ce5b5e75f50e081f4762c9dd1ad6b5
#
_cell.length_a   1.000
_cell.length_b   1.000
_cell.length_c   1.000
_cell.angle_alpha   90.00
_cell.angle_beta   90.00
_cell.angle_gamma   90.00
#
_symmetry.space_group_name_H-M   'P 1'
#
loop_
_entity.id
_entity.type
_entity.pdbx_description
1 polymer ?
#
loop_
_entity_poly.entity_id
_entity_poly.type
_entity_poly.pdbx_seq_one_letter_code
_entity_poly.pdbx_strand_id
1 'polypeptide(L)'
;MLFRPKNAVLVFSYIGFESQEVKVGGQININVNMSEESNSLDEVVVVGYGSQKRASVVGSITAIEPAQLQQGTTRAVSNNLAGQLAGVIAVQRNGEPGSDGSDFWIRGISSFKGTGVSPLVLVDGIERTLDDLSAAEIESFSVLKDAAASAVYGVRGANGVILVKTKRGQLGKPKVNFHLEQGFTKPTQLPDYIGSVDYLSLMDELYMDAGNPNPLYGEEMINNYRNNVDPELYPNVNWLDAVSKDM
;
A
#
# COMPACT_ATOMS: atom_id res chain seq x y z
N MET A 1 -52.46 39.80 20.55
CA MET A 1 -52.33 40.38 19.21
C MET A 1 -50.89 40.24 18.80
N LEU A 2 -50.54 39.20 18.01
CA LEU A 2 -49.18 38.95 17.57
C LEU A 2 -48.82 39.91 16.42
N PHE A 3 -47.88 40.80 16.68
CA PHE A 3 -47.36 41.72 15.66
C PHE A 3 -46.61 40.87 14.61
N ARG A 4 -47.14 40.78 13.37
CA ARG A 4 -46.46 40.20 12.22
C ARG A 4 -45.83 41.34 11.42
N PRO A 5 -44.53 41.55 11.48
CA PRO A 5 -43.90 42.53 10.61
C PRO A 5 -44.00 42.06 9.15
N LYS A 6 -44.53 42.91 8.23
CA LYS A 6 -44.76 42.61 6.82
C LYS A 6 -43.48 42.21 6.05
N ASN A 7 -42.30 42.39 6.64
CA ASN A 7 -40.98 42.09 6.02
C ASN A 7 -40.15 41.08 6.85
N ALA A 8 -40.80 40.18 7.60
CA ALA A 8 -40.07 39.15 8.30
C ALA A 8 -39.49 38.13 7.29
N VAL A 9 -38.24 37.77 7.50
CA VAL A 9 -37.56 36.70 6.79
C VAL A 9 -37.43 35.54 7.78
N LEU A 10 -37.88 34.37 7.38
CA LEU A 10 -37.67 33.13 8.13
C LEU A 10 -36.47 32.42 7.52
N VAL A 11 -35.52 32.03 8.35
CA VAL A 11 -34.36 31.23 7.97
C VAL A 11 -34.63 29.80 8.44
N PHE A 12 -34.68 28.88 7.52
CA PHE A 12 -34.78 27.45 7.78
C PHE A 12 -33.40 26.83 7.66
N SER A 13 -32.92 26.22 8.73
CA SER A 13 -31.66 25.53 8.77
C SER A 13 -31.84 24.15 9.41
N TYR A 14 -31.39 23.12 8.74
CA TYR A 14 -31.38 21.75 9.24
C TYR A 14 -30.07 21.06 8.87
N ILE A 15 -29.57 20.20 9.73
CA ILE A 15 -28.28 19.52 9.51
C ILE A 15 -28.37 18.64 8.26
N GLY A 16 -27.50 18.89 7.26
CA GLY A 16 -27.46 18.17 6.00
C GLY A 16 -28.32 18.79 4.88
N PHE A 17 -28.91 19.98 5.13
CA PHE A 17 -29.69 20.71 4.13
C PHE A 17 -29.20 22.14 3.97
N GLU A 18 -29.29 22.68 2.77
CA GLU A 18 -28.93 24.05 2.46
C GLU A 18 -29.89 25.03 3.17
N SER A 19 -29.33 26.01 3.89
CA SER A 19 -30.15 27.01 4.60
C SER A 19 -30.94 27.86 3.62
N GLN A 20 -32.26 27.89 3.77
CA GLN A 20 -33.14 28.69 2.91
C GLN A 20 -33.76 29.86 3.68
N GLU A 21 -33.72 31.03 3.04
CA GLU A 21 -34.37 32.24 3.53
C GLU A 21 -35.69 32.50 2.77
N VAL A 22 -36.78 32.56 3.47
CA VAL A 22 -38.11 32.80 2.89
C VAL A 22 -38.75 34.04 3.51
N LYS A 23 -39.13 34.99 2.63
CA LYS A 23 -39.87 36.20 3.06
C LYS A 23 -41.32 35.83 3.38
N VAL A 24 -41.80 36.17 4.56
CA VAL A 24 -43.16 35.81 5.01
C VAL A 24 -44.27 36.45 4.21
N GLY A 25 -44.09 37.66 3.67
CA GLY A 25 -44.94 38.33 2.69
C GLY A 25 -46.46 38.29 2.87
N GLY A 26 -46.96 37.98 4.08
CA GLY A 26 -48.40 37.86 4.36
C GLY A 26 -49.01 36.49 4.12
N GLN A 27 -48.20 35.48 3.77
CA GLN A 27 -48.66 34.09 3.60
C GLN A 27 -48.99 33.46 4.97
N ILE A 28 -50.08 32.69 5.03
CA ILE A 28 -50.56 32.00 6.23
C ILE A 28 -49.83 30.66 6.37
N ASN A 29 -49.54 29.99 5.26
CA ASN A 29 -48.83 28.73 5.18
C ASN A 29 -47.60 28.92 4.29
N ILE A 30 -46.44 28.56 4.81
CA ILE A 30 -45.16 28.58 4.06
C ILE A 30 -44.65 27.16 3.97
N ASN A 31 -44.69 26.61 2.76
CA ASN A 31 -44.09 25.32 2.47
C ASN A 31 -42.69 25.55 1.95
N VAL A 32 -41.71 24.96 2.63
CA VAL A 32 -40.28 25.05 2.26
C VAL A 32 -39.77 23.66 1.92
N ASN A 33 -39.33 23.49 0.69
CA ASN A 33 -38.62 22.29 0.25
C ASN A 33 -37.13 22.57 0.41
N MET A 34 -36.51 21.97 1.42
CA MET A 34 -35.07 22.08 1.63
C MET A 34 -34.37 21.09 0.69
N SER A 35 -33.38 21.59 -0.04
CA SER A 35 -32.47 20.75 -0.84
C SER A 35 -31.42 20.16 0.11
N GLU A 36 -31.10 18.88 -0.06
CA GLU A 36 -29.95 18.29 0.62
C GLU A 36 -28.73 19.08 0.22
N GLU A 37 -27.99 19.57 1.22
CA GLU A 37 -26.66 20.14 1.00
C GLU A 37 -25.81 18.99 0.46
N SER A 38 -25.62 18.95 -0.86
CA SER A 38 -24.58 18.14 -1.47
C SER A 38 -23.25 18.74 -1.01
N ASN A 39 -22.83 18.40 0.21
CA ASN A 39 -21.45 18.49 0.57
C ASN A 39 -20.70 17.64 -0.45
N SER A 40 -20.29 18.23 -1.57
CA SER A 40 -19.10 17.78 -2.24
C SER A 40 -18.05 17.87 -1.16
N LEU A 41 -17.74 16.74 -0.55
CA LEU A 41 -16.63 16.60 0.38
C LEU A 41 -15.45 17.21 -0.38
N ASP A 42 -15.10 18.45 -0.03
CA ASP A 42 -13.91 19.10 -0.57
C ASP A 42 -12.77 18.12 -0.29
N GLU A 43 -12.35 17.40 -1.31
CA GLU A 43 -11.31 16.39 -1.19
C GLU A 43 -10.06 17.08 -0.64
N VAL A 44 -9.77 16.78 0.61
CA VAL A 44 -8.64 17.37 1.33
C VAL A 44 -7.43 16.48 1.09
N VAL A 45 -6.40 17.04 0.51
CA VAL A 45 -5.13 16.37 0.27
C VAL A 45 -4.14 16.77 1.36
N VAL A 46 -3.45 15.78 1.92
CA VAL A 46 -2.36 16.02 2.87
C VAL A 46 -1.15 16.52 2.12
N VAL A 47 -0.64 17.71 2.49
CA VAL A 47 0.52 18.34 1.89
C VAL A 47 1.54 18.68 2.97
N GLY A 48 2.68 18.01 2.93
CA GLY A 48 3.74 18.29 3.90
C GLY A 48 3.26 18.17 5.34
N TYR A 49 3.35 19.28 6.10
CA TYR A 49 2.92 19.35 7.50
C TYR A 49 1.47 19.81 7.68
N GLY A 50 0.66 19.87 6.62
CA GLY A 50 -0.71 20.37 6.69
C GLY A 50 -1.66 19.67 5.74
N SER A 51 -2.91 20.09 5.75
CA SER A 51 -3.94 19.67 4.82
C SER A 51 -4.44 20.85 4.01
N GLN A 52 -4.57 20.70 2.69
CA GLN A 52 -5.10 21.73 1.79
C GLN A 52 -6.23 21.14 0.95
N LYS A 53 -7.16 22.01 0.50
CA LYS A 53 -8.16 21.61 -0.47
C LYS A 53 -7.47 21.23 -1.78
N ARG A 54 -7.85 20.12 -2.40
CA ARG A 54 -7.26 19.62 -3.65
C ARG A 54 -7.20 20.69 -4.74
N ALA A 55 -8.23 21.52 -4.85
CA ALA A 55 -8.31 22.60 -5.82
C ALA A 55 -7.24 23.69 -5.64
N SER A 56 -6.62 23.80 -4.46
CA SER A 56 -5.59 24.83 -4.14
C SER A 56 -4.16 24.32 -4.23
N VAL A 57 -3.96 23.03 -4.54
CA VAL A 57 -2.63 22.41 -4.61
C VAL A 57 -2.02 22.60 -5.98
N VAL A 58 -0.91 23.33 -6.03
CA VAL A 58 -0.17 23.63 -7.28
C VAL A 58 0.75 22.47 -7.72
N GLY A 59 1.02 21.49 -6.84
CA GLY A 59 1.90 20.36 -7.11
C GLY A 59 1.16 19.14 -7.69
N SER A 60 1.90 18.23 -8.36
CA SER A 60 1.35 16.94 -8.81
C SER A 60 1.20 15.99 -7.62
N ILE A 61 0.11 16.17 -6.86
CA ILE A 61 -0.30 15.29 -5.77
C ILE A 61 -1.40 14.39 -6.28
N THR A 62 -1.23 13.10 -6.07
CA THR A 62 -2.29 12.11 -6.36
C THR A 62 -2.75 11.53 -5.04
N ALA A 63 -4.04 11.65 -4.77
CA ALA A 63 -4.70 11.00 -3.65
C ALA A 63 -5.43 9.74 -4.14
N ILE A 64 -5.49 8.72 -3.29
CA ILE A 64 -6.34 7.54 -3.49
C ILE A 64 -7.43 7.58 -2.42
N GLU A 65 -8.63 7.25 -2.81
CA GLU A 65 -9.68 6.98 -1.85
C GLU A 65 -9.39 5.68 -1.09
N PRO A 66 -9.50 5.66 0.24
CA PRO A 66 -9.26 4.46 1.04
C PRO A 66 -10.08 3.24 0.60
N ALA A 67 -11.28 3.46 0.08
CA ALA A 67 -12.13 2.42 -0.47
C ALA A 67 -11.49 1.67 -1.65
N GLN A 68 -10.68 2.35 -2.46
CA GLN A 68 -9.96 1.73 -3.58
C GLN A 68 -8.84 0.83 -3.08
N LEU A 69 -8.12 1.22 -2.01
CA LEU A 69 -7.08 0.40 -1.40
C LEU A 69 -7.64 -0.88 -0.76
N GLN A 70 -8.90 -0.86 -0.33
CA GLN A 70 -9.58 -2.01 0.27
C GLN A 70 -10.11 -3.01 -0.76
N GLN A 71 -10.13 -2.66 -2.05
CA GLN A 71 -10.59 -3.56 -3.12
C GLN A 71 -9.57 -4.64 -3.49
N GLY A 72 -8.32 -4.50 -3.04
CA GLY A 72 -7.29 -5.49 -3.27
C GLY A 72 -7.55 -6.78 -2.49
N THR A 73 -7.21 -7.90 -3.09
CA THR A 73 -7.34 -9.23 -2.49
C THR A 73 -6.16 -9.61 -1.60
N THR A 74 -5.11 -8.79 -1.57
CA THR A 74 -3.89 -9.05 -0.83
C THR A 74 -3.85 -8.23 0.47
N ARG A 75 -3.24 -8.81 1.50
CA ARG A 75 -3.07 -8.16 2.80
C ARG A 75 -2.11 -6.96 2.72
N ALA A 76 -1.05 -7.08 1.91
CA ALA A 76 -0.05 -6.05 1.75
C ALA A 76 -0.62 -4.83 1.00
N VAL A 77 -0.60 -3.67 1.64
CA VAL A 77 -1.11 -2.40 1.05
C VAL A 77 -0.30 -2.02 -0.18
N SER A 78 1.00 -2.33 -0.21
CA SER A 78 1.89 -2.05 -1.34
C SER A 78 1.42 -2.73 -2.63
N ASN A 79 0.86 -3.95 -2.55
CA ASN A 79 0.33 -4.68 -3.71
C ASN A 79 -0.90 -3.98 -4.31
N ASN A 80 -1.70 -3.34 -3.46
CA ASN A 80 -2.92 -2.64 -3.89
C ASN A 80 -2.62 -1.31 -4.59
N LEU A 81 -1.37 -0.83 -4.58
CA LEU A 81 -0.96 0.38 -5.31
C LEU A 81 -0.80 0.13 -6.81
N ALA A 82 -0.55 -1.12 -7.22
CA ALA A 82 -0.34 -1.47 -8.61
C ALA A 82 -1.57 -1.12 -9.46
N GLY A 83 -1.38 -0.28 -10.49
CA GLY A 83 -2.45 0.13 -11.39
C GLY A 83 -3.44 1.17 -10.83
N GLN A 84 -3.42 1.47 -9.52
CA GLN A 84 -4.33 2.44 -8.90
C GLN A 84 -3.79 3.88 -8.99
N LEU A 85 -2.48 4.04 -9.09
CA LEU A 85 -1.82 5.34 -9.08
C LEU A 85 -1.07 5.61 -10.37
N ALA A 86 -1.47 6.64 -11.10
CA ALA A 86 -0.71 7.09 -12.26
C ALA A 86 0.71 7.52 -11.83
N GLY A 87 1.74 6.93 -12.47
CA GLY A 87 3.15 7.23 -12.21
C GLY A 87 3.75 6.53 -10.99
N VAL A 88 3.05 5.55 -10.42
CA VAL A 88 3.60 4.60 -9.45
C VAL A 88 3.72 3.24 -10.12
N ILE A 89 4.89 2.65 -10.04
CA ILE A 89 5.17 1.29 -10.50
C ILE A 89 5.31 0.44 -9.24
N ALA A 90 4.51 -0.59 -9.09
CA ALA A 90 4.62 -1.56 -8.02
C ALA A 90 4.84 -2.95 -8.62
N VAL A 91 5.81 -3.68 -8.10
CA VAL A 91 6.20 -5.02 -8.57
C VAL A 91 6.33 -5.95 -7.38
N GLN A 92 5.46 -6.93 -7.33
CA GLN A 92 5.58 -8.03 -6.39
C GLN A 92 6.61 -9.04 -6.93
N ARG A 93 7.73 -9.21 -6.22
CA ARG A 93 8.83 -10.09 -6.66
C ARG A 93 8.63 -11.53 -6.23
N ASN A 94 8.01 -11.73 -5.08
CA ASN A 94 7.68 -13.06 -4.58
C ASN A 94 6.29 -13.06 -3.95
N GLY A 95 5.74 -14.24 -3.70
CA GLY A 95 4.46 -14.43 -3.02
C GLY A 95 4.62 -15.23 -1.74
N GLU A 96 5.82 -15.21 -1.14
CA GLU A 96 6.09 -15.93 0.10
C GLU A 96 5.24 -15.35 1.25
N PRO A 97 4.53 -16.18 2.01
CA PRO A 97 3.72 -15.72 3.13
C PRO A 97 4.54 -14.91 4.13
N GLY A 98 4.09 -13.69 4.40
CA GLY A 98 4.77 -12.74 5.28
C GLY A 98 5.87 -11.89 4.62
N SER A 99 6.21 -12.15 3.35
CA SER A 99 7.16 -11.37 2.54
C SER A 99 6.59 -11.12 1.13
N ASP A 100 5.28 -10.98 1.04
CA ASP A 100 4.51 -10.84 -0.20
C ASP A 100 4.25 -9.39 -0.62
N GLY A 101 4.90 -8.43 0.03
CA GLY A 101 4.83 -7.01 -0.33
C GLY A 101 5.45 -6.69 -1.69
N SER A 102 5.01 -5.58 -2.29
CA SER A 102 5.56 -5.07 -3.54
C SER A 102 6.62 -4.01 -3.30
N ASP A 103 7.70 -4.10 -4.07
CA ASP A 103 8.58 -2.96 -4.28
C ASP A 103 7.86 -1.93 -5.14
N PHE A 104 7.95 -0.66 -4.80
CA PHE A 104 7.29 0.39 -5.57
C PHE A 104 8.19 1.61 -5.78
N TRP A 105 7.99 2.28 -6.91
CA TRP A 105 8.74 3.45 -7.33
C TRP A 105 7.79 4.52 -7.89
N ILE A 106 8.14 5.78 -7.65
CA ILE A 106 7.42 6.92 -8.18
C ILE A 106 8.21 7.48 -9.38
N ARG A 107 7.56 7.51 -10.56
CA ARG A 107 8.17 7.96 -11.83
C ARG A 107 9.37 7.13 -12.29
N GLY A 108 9.51 5.89 -11.81
CA GLY A 108 10.56 4.97 -12.20
C GLY A 108 11.73 4.91 -11.24
N ILE A 109 12.76 4.15 -11.64
CA ILE A 109 13.96 3.93 -10.85
C ILE A 109 14.94 5.05 -11.14
N SER A 110 15.27 5.86 -10.14
CA SER A 110 16.11 7.05 -10.27
C SER A 110 17.61 6.81 -10.05
N SER A 111 18.02 5.62 -9.59
CA SER A 111 19.40 5.30 -9.27
C SER A 111 19.81 3.90 -9.72
N PHE A 112 21.03 3.78 -10.27
CA PHE A 112 21.59 2.50 -10.69
C PHE A 112 22.14 1.65 -9.52
N LYS A 113 22.32 2.21 -8.35
CA LYS A 113 23.00 1.52 -7.21
C LYS A 113 22.08 0.68 -6.33
N GLY A 114 20.80 0.54 -6.64
CA GLY A 114 19.86 -0.32 -5.89
C GLY A 114 19.57 0.09 -4.45
N THR A 115 20.38 0.94 -3.84
CA THR A 115 20.17 1.44 -2.46
C THR A 115 19.63 2.87 -2.50
N GLY A 116 18.59 3.15 -1.69
CA GLY A 116 18.00 4.49 -1.59
C GLY A 116 17.07 4.87 -2.74
N VAL A 117 16.50 3.89 -3.45
CA VAL A 117 15.63 4.10 -4.62
C VAL A 117 14.16 4.12 -4.22
N SER A 118 13.83 3.61 -3.03
CA SER A 118 12.45 3.57 -2.55
C SER A 118 11.95 4.96 -2.17
N PRO A 119 10.68 5.27 -2.42
CA PRO A 119 10.05 6.48 -1.93
C PRO A 119 10.02 6.53 -0.40
N LEU A 120 10.02 7.74 0.15
CA LEU A 120 9.85 7.94 1.59
C LEU A 120 8.38 7.71 1.96
N VAL A 121 8.10 6.78 2.86
CA VAL A 121 6.75 6.52 3.38
C VAL A 121 6.62 7.10 4.77
N LEU A 122 5.65 7.99 4.95
CA LEU A 122 5.34 8.61 6.23
C LEU A 122 3.91 8.27 6.64
N VAL A 123 3.79 7.59 7.77
CA VAL A 123 2.51 7.26 8.40
C VAL A 123 2.35 8.15 9.61
N ASP A 124 1.36 9.04 9.59
CA ASP A 124 1.14 10.07 10.61
C ASP A 124 2.41 10.89 10.92
N GLY A 125 3.25 11.11 9.90
CA GLY A 125 4.51 11.86 10.00
C GLY A 125 5.73 11.03 10.44
N ILE A 126 5.57 9.74 10.70
CA ILE A 126 6.65 8.83 11.09
C ILE A 126 6.96 7.89 9.93
N GLU A 127 8.24 7.68 9.64
CA GLU A 127 8.67 6.73 8.60
C GLU A 127 8.35 5.30 9.01
N ARG A 128 7.59 4.60 8.17
CA ARG A 128 7.17 3.21 8.38
C ARG A 128 7.01 2.48 7.05
N THR A 129 6.96 1.17 7.13
CA THR A 129 6.63 0.29 6.00
C THR A 129 5.11 0.30 5.75
N LEU A 130 4.70 0.31 4.48
CA LEU A 130 3.27 0.29 4.11
C LEU A 130 2.58 -1.02 4.49
N ASP A 131 3.31 -2.13 4.43
CA ASP A 131 2.74 -3.47 4.62
C ASP A 131 2.45 -3.80 6.09
N ASP A 132 2.93 -2.93 7.01
CA ASP A 132 2.56 -2.99 8.44
C ASP A 132 1.17 -2.39 8.73
N LEU A 133 0.53 -1.78 7.71
CA LEU A 133 -0.75 -1.11 7.85
C LEU A 133 -1.88 -1.95 7.28
N SER A 134 -3.03 -1.90 7.94
CA SER A 134 -4.28 -2.37 7.35
C SER A 134 -4.89 -1.27 6.47
N ALA A 135 -5.33 -1.63 5.27
CA ALA A 135 -6.06 -0.69 4.39
C ALA A 135 -7.31 -0.10 5.07
N ALA A 136 -7.89 -0.83 6.02
CA ALA A 136 -9.05 -0.37 6.81
C ALA A 136 -8.72 0.78 7.78
N GLU A 137 -7.47 0.90 8.22
CA GLU A 137 -7.00 1.95 9.15
C GLU A 137 -6.68 3.27 8.43
N ILE A 138 -6.54 3.26 7.12
CA ILE A 138 -6.17 4.43 6.34
C ILE A 138 -7.35 5.39 6.22
N GLU A 139 -7.14 6.66 6.59
CA GLU A 139 -8.06 7.78 6.40
C GLU A 139 -7.81 8.48 5.07
N SER A 140 -6.52 8.72 4.75
CA SER A 140 -6.12 9.33 3.49
C SER A 140 -4.75 8.82 3.04
N PHE A 141 -4.58 8.72 1.73
CA PHE A 141 -3.35 8.29 1.08
C PHE A 141 -2.99 9.28 -0.02
N SER A 142 -1.82 9.92 0.09
CA SER A 142 -1.37 10.94 -0.84
C SER A 142 0.05 10.67 -1.30
N VAL A 143 0.31 10.84 -2.60
CA VAL A 143 1.64 10.66 -3.20
C VAL A 143 2.13 11.99 -3.75
N LEU A 144 3.24 12.46 -3.20
CA LEU A 144 3.96 13.64 -3.66
C LEU A 144 4.97 13.21 -4.72
N LYS A 145 4.68 13.53 -5.97
CA LYS A 145 5.49 13.09 -7.12
C LYS A 145 6.50 14.14 -7.57
N ASP A 146 6.24 15.41 -7.28
CA ASP A 146 7.07 16.52 -7.72
C ASP A 146 8.08 16.93 -6.68
N ALA A 147 9.26 17.34 -7.15
CA ALA A 147 10.34 17.84 -6.29
C ALA A 147 9.89 19.05 -5.45
N ALA A 148 9.04 19.93 -5.99
CA ALA A 148 8.50 21.07 -5.25
C ALA A 148 7.64 20.63 -4.05
N ALA A 149 6.80 19.59 -4.23
CA ALA A 149 5.96 19.06 -3.16
C ALA A 149 6.77 18.24 -2.14
N SER A 150 7.82 17.54 -2.58
CA SER A 150 8.67 16.70 -1.72
C SER A 150 9.85 17.47 -1.09
N ALA A 151 10.14 18.71 -1.52
CA ALA A 151 11.26 19.52 -1.04
C ALA A 151 11.29 19.71 0.48
N VAL A 152 10.13 19.75 1.12
CA VAL A 152 9.98 19.85 2.58
C VAL A 152 10.67 18.69 3.32
N TYR A 153 10.80 17.53 2.66
CA TYR A 153 11.42 16.32 3.22
C TYR A 153 12.91 16.17 2.86
N GLY A 154 13.48 17.19 2.18
CA GLY A 154 14.89 17.24 1.81
C GLY A 154 15.30 16.09 0.90
N VAL A 155 16.54 15.63 1.05
CA VAL A 155 17.15 14.58 0.22
C VAL A 155 16.37 13.26 0.28
N ARG A 156 15.75 12.94 1.42
CA ARG A 156 14.95 11.71 1.60
C ARG A 156 13.68 11.69 0.74
N GLY A 157 13.16 12.88 0.40
CA GLY A 157 12.01 13.03 -0.49
C GLY A 157 12.34 13.02 -1.98
N ALA A 158 13.62 12.86 -2.37
CA ALA A 158 14.04 12.96 -3.78
C ALA A 158 13.36 11.94 -4.70
N ASN A 159 13.07 10.74 -4.21
CA ASN A 159 12.38 9.66 -4.95
C ASN A 159 10.85 9.72 -4.82
N GLY A 160 10.33 10.84 -4.31
CA GLY A 160 8.92 11.01 -3.98
C GLY A 160 8.60 10.65 -2.53
N VAL A 161 7.44 11.09 -2.07
CA VAL A 161 6.97 10.87 -0.71
C VAL A 161 5.55 10.35 -0.73
N ILE A 162 5.30 9.32 0.05
CA ILE A 162 3.96 8.78 0.32
C ILE A 162 3.56 9.24 1.71
N LEU A 163 2.43 9.92 1.78
CA LEU A 163 1.83 10.39 3.02
C LEU A 163 0.59 9.56 3.32
N VAL A 164 0.61 8.86 4.41
CA VAL A 164 -0.52 8.09 4.92
C VAL A 164 -0.99 8.72 6.22
N LYS A 165 -2.28 8.99 6.31
CA LYS A 165 -2.93 9.42 7.54
C LYS A 165 -3.86 8.31 7.99
N THR A 166 -3.75 7.93 9.27
CA THR A 166 -4.61 6.91 9.85
C THR A 166 -5.88 7.51 10.44
N LYS A 167 -6.93 6.70 10.51
CA LYS A 167 -8.20 7.07 11.13
C LYS A 167 -8.00 7.33 12.62
N ARG A 168 -8.49 8.48 13.07
CA ARG A 168 -8.43 8.87 14.48
C ARG A 168 -9.80 8.71 15.14
N GLY A 169 -9.80 8.45 16.43
CA GLY A 169 -11.00 8.42 17.24
C GLY A 169 -11.72 9.77 17.23
N GLN A 170 -13.04 9.75 17.13
CA GLN A 170 -13.90 10.93 17.18
C GLN A 170 -14.71 10.92 18.47
N LEU A 171 -14.93 12.12 19.05
CA LEU A 171 -15.81 12.27 20.19
C LEU A 171 -17.25 12.00 19.75
N GLY A 172 -17.94 11.09 20.43
CA GLY A 172 -19.32 10.76 20.09
C GLY A 172 -19.76 9.41 20.66
N LYS A 173 -20.89 8.90 20.19
CA LYS A 173 -21.36 7.56 20.54
C LYS A 173 -20.40 6.52 19.96
N PRO A 174 -20.02 5.48 20.73
CA PRO A 174 -19.15 4.43 20.24
C PRO A 174 -19.79 3.72 19.05
N LYS A 175 -19.00 3.55 17.97
CA LYS A 175 -19.37 2.74 16.80
C LYS A 175 -18.51 1.49 16.82
N VAL A 176 -19.15 0.33 16.83
CA VAL A 176 -18.47 -0.96 16.78
C VAL A 176 -18.72 -1.54 15.39
N ASN A 177 -17.64 -1.73 14.64
CA ASN A 177 -17.68 -2.43 13.37
C ASN A 177 -16.92 -3.75 13.53
N PHE A 178 -17.53 -4.84 13.11
CA PHE A 178 -16.89 -6.15 13.05
C PHE A 178 -16.72 -6.54 11.58
N HIS A 179 -15.49 -6.81 11.19
CA HIS A 179 -15.16 -7.31 9.86
C HIS A 179 -14.34 -8.58 10.04
N LEU A 180 -14.73 -9.65 9.37
CA LEU A 180 -13.99 -10.91 9.31
C LEU A 180 -13.64 -11.20 7.86
N GLU A 181 -12.35 -11.37 7.61
CA GLU A 181 -11.82 -11.74 6.30
C GLU A 181 -10.97 -12.98 6.47
N GLN A 182 -11.21 -13.97 5.63
CA GLN A 182 -10.44 -15.20 5.60
C GLN A 182 -9.95 -15.44 4.17
N GLY A 183 -8.65 -15.48 3.99
CA GLY A 183 -8.00 -15.73 2.71
C GLY A 183 -7.17 -17.00 2.75
N PHE A 184 -7.08 -17.69 1.60
CA PHE A 184 -6.16 -18.79 1.38
C PHE A 184 -5.17 -18.39 0.30
N THR A 185 -3.90 -18.47 0.61
CA THR A 185 -2.81 -18.17 -0.33
C THR A 185 -2.09 -19.45 -0.67
N LYS A 186 -1.88 -19.69 -1.96
CA LYS A 186 -1.13 -20.85 -2.46
C LYS A 186 -0.07 -20.37 -3.45
N PRO A 187 1.18 -20.86 -3.37
CA PRO A 187 2.18 -20.61 -4.39
C PRO A 187 1.68 -21.06 -5.76
N THR A 188 1.79 -20.22 -6.76
CA THR A 188 1.45 -20.56 -8.15
C THR A 188 2.55 -21.35 -8.84
N GLN A 189 3.81 -21.10 -8.42
CA GLN A 189 4.98 -21.80 -8.92
C GLN A 189 6.03 -21.84 -7.82
N LEU A 190 6.61 -23.00 -7.60
CA LEU A 190 7.78 -23.17 -6.75
C LEU A 190 9.02 -23.29 -7.62
N PRO A 191 10.18 -22.76 -7.21
CA PRO A 191 11.43 -22.97 -7.93
C PRO A 191 11.80 -24.47 -7.89
N ASP A 192 12.27 -24.96 -9.03
CA ASP A 192 12.82 -26.31 -9.15
C ASP A 192 14.32 -26.25 -8.88
N TYR A 193 14.75 -26.83 -7.78
CA TYR A 193 16.14 -26.86 -7.41
C TYR A 193 16.82 -28.13 -7.91
N ILE A 194 18.05 -27.98 -8.41
CA ILE A 194 18.89 -29.10 -8.79
C ILE A 194 19.24 -29.95 -7.58
N GLY A 195 19.35 -31.26 -7.78
CA GLY A 195 19.76 -32.20 -6.74
C GLY A 195 21.22 -32.02 -6.29
N SER A 196 21.57 -32.59 -5.15
CA SER A 196 22.91 -32.50 -4.61
C SER A 196 24.00 -33.00 -5.57
N VAL A 197 23.73 -34.09 -6.31
CA VAL A 197 24.67 -34.69 -7.27
C VAL A 197 24.97 -33.71 -8.42
N ASP A 198 23.93 -33.11 -9.00
CA ASP A 198 24.08 -32.16 -10.12
C ASP A 198 24.76 -30.88 -9.65
N TYR A 199 24.43 -30.42 -8.44
CA TYR A 199 25.07 -29.25 -7.84
C TYR A 199 26.59 -29.47 -7.66
N LEU A 200 26.99 -30.60 -7.06
CA LEU A 200 28.40 -30.93 -6.84
C LEU A 200 29.17 -31.06 -8.16
N SER A 201 28.55 -31.72 -9.14
CA SER A 201 29.15 -31.88 -10.47
C SER A 201 29.35 -30.54 -11.18
N LEU A 202 28.34 -29.64 -11.12
CA LEU A 202 28.43 -28.29 -11.67
C LEU A 202 29.50 -27.44 -10.97
N MET A 203 29.60 -27.55 -9.64
CA MET A 203 30.61 -26.83 -8.89
C MET A 203 32.04 -27.30 -9.20
N ASP A 204 32.24 -28.63 -9.41
CA ASP A 204 33.54 -29.17 -9.82
C ASP A 204 33.92 -28.66 -11.20
N GLU A 205 32.98 -28.64 -12.16
CA GLU A 205 33.19 -28.10 -13.49
C GLU A 205 33.60 -26.61 -13.45
N LEU A 206 32.83 -25.79 -12.74
CA LEU A 206 33.13 -24.36 -12.57
C LEU A 206 34.48 -24.11 -11.90
N TYR A 207 34.84 -24.94 -10.92
CA TYR A 207 36.09 -24.80 -10.20
C TYR A 207 37.30 -25.15 -11.06
N MET A 208 37.19 -26.22 -11.88
CA MET A 208 38.24 -26.59 -12.87
C MET A 208 38.34 -25.56 -13.99
N ASP A 209 37.22 -25.03 -14.49
CA ASP A 209 37.20 -23.98 -15.51
C ASP A 209 37.84 -22.68 -15.04
N ALA A 210 37.81 -22.40 -13.73
CA ALA A 210 38.53 -21.29 -13.11
C ALA A 210 40.04 -21.50 -13.06
N GLY A 211 40.58 -22.60 -13.60
CA GLY A 211 42.00 -22.90 -13.72
C GLY A 211 42.58 -23.72 -12.56
N ASN A 212 41.73 -24.28 -11.68
CA ASN A 212 42.21 -25.14 -10.62
C ASN A 212 42.52 -26.55 -11.14
N PRO A 213 43.64 -27.18 -10.72
CA PRO A 213 44.06 -28.47 -11.25
C PRO A 213 43.26 -29.68 -10.77
N ASN A 214 42.53 -29.54 -9.69
CA ASN A 214 41.73 -30.61 -9.07
C ASN A 214 40.30 -30.15 -8.82
N PRO A 215 39.32 -31.05 -8.90
CA PRO A 215 37.94 -30.74 -8.54
C PRO A 215 37.82 -30.38 -7.08
N LEU A 216 36.77 -29.59 -6.75
CA LEU A 216 36.48 -29.13 -5.39
C LEU A 216 35.99 -30.28 -4.49
N TYR A 217 35.13 -31.12 -5.04
CA TYR A 217 34.49 -32.25 -4.32
C TYR A 217 35.00 -33.61 -4.76
N GLY A 218 35.20 -33.80 -6.09
CA GLY A 218 35.69 -35.03 -6.70
C GLY A 218 34.66 -36.15 -6.83
N GLU A 219 34.97 -37.12 -7.68
CA GLU A 219 34.05 -38.19 -8.03
C GLU A 219 33.64 -39.09 -6.84
N GLU A 220 34.52 -39.30 -5.87
CA GLU A 220 34.19 -40.13 -4.70
C GLU A 220 33.05 -39.53 -3.89
N MET A 221 33.11 -38.24 -3.61
CA MET A 221 32.03 -37.53 -2.87
C MET A 221 30.73 -37.52 -3.69
N ILE A 222 30.80 -37.22 -4.98
CA ILE A 222 29.64 -37.24 -5.88
C ILE A 222 28.98 -38.62 -5.90
N ASN A 223 29.78 -39.69 -5.94
CA ASN A 223 29.27 -41.06 -5.93
C ASN A 223 28.62 -41.43 -4.57
N ASN A 224 29.15 -40.93 -3.45
CA ASN A 224 28.53 -41.14 -2.14
C ASN A 224 27.14 -40.51 -2.07
N TYR A 225 26.95 -39.30 -2.61
CA TYR A 225 25.64 -38.67 -2.74
C TYR A 225 24.72 -39.41 -3.70
N ARG A 226 25.26 -39.85 -4.88
CA ARG A 226 24.50 -40.57 -5.90
C ARG A 226 23.97 -41.91 -5.39
N ASN A 227 24.79 -42.63 -4.62
CA ASN A 227 24.47 -43.97 -4.11
C ASN A 227 23.81 -43.93 -2.73
N ASN A 228 23.62 -42.71 -2.13
CA ASN A 228 23.02 -42.54 -0.83
C ASN A 228 23.69 -43.42 0.24
N VAL A 229 25.02 -43.43 0.27
CA VAL A 229 25.83 -44.38 1.09
C VAL A 229 25.54 -44.14 2.59
N ASP A 230 25.42 -42.91 2.99
CA ASP A 230 25.04 -42.51 4.34
C ASP A 230 24.16 -41.23 4.28
N PRO A 231 22.85 -41.37 4.50
CA PRO A 231 21.93 -40.24 4.39
C PRO A 231 22.16 -39.11 5.39
N GLU A 232 22.83 -39.39 6.51
CA GLU A 232 23.16 -38.37 7.52
C GLU A 232 24.37 -37.55 7.12
N LEU A 233 25.38 -38.20 6.47
CA LEU A 233 26.59 -37.53 6.01
C LEU A 233 26.44 -36.95 4.61
N TYR A 234 25.65 -37.58 3.74
CA TYR A 234 25.43 -37.18 2.34
C TYR A 234 23.93 -36.94 2.04
N PRO A 235 23.31 -35.94 2.70
CA PRO A 235 21.89 -35.70 2.57
C PRO A 235 21.53 -35.14 1.18
N ASN A 236 20.52 -35.72 0.54
CA ASN A 236 19.93 -35.23 -0.71
C ASN A 236 18.44 -34.96 -0.50
N VAL A 237 18.16 -33.92 0.27
CA VAL A 237 16.78 -33.56 0.66
C VAL A 237 16.38 -32.28 -0.05
N ASN A 238 15.26 -32.31 -0.77
CA ASN A 238 14.60 -31.11 -1.23
C ASN A 238 13.78 -30.50 -0.07
N TRP A 239 14.36 -29.55 0.62
CA TRP A 239 13.72 -28.90 1.77
C TRP A 239 12.46 -28.13 1.38
N LEU A 240 12.41 -27.60 0.16
CA LEU A 240 11.23 -26.90 -0.31
C LEU A 240 10.04 -27.87 -0.43
N ASP A 241 10.26 -29.04 -1.03
CA ASP A 241 9.22 -30.07 -1.11
C ASP A 241 8.83 -30.62 0.27
N ALA A 242 9.80 -30.77 1.16
CA ALA A 242 9.54 -31.28 2.50
C ALA A 242 8.65 -30.30 3.32
N VAL A 243 8.87 -28.99 3.18
CA VAL A 243 8.10 -27.96 3.90
C VAL A 243 6.77 -27.64 3.21
N SER A 244 6.73 -27.67 1.87
CA SER A 244 5.53 -27.26 1.12
C SER A 244 4.49 -28.38 0.92
N LYS A 245 4.81 -29.63 1.26
CA LYS A 245 3.87 -30.76 1.13
C LYS A 245 2.64 -30.68 2.04
N ASP A 246 2.74 -29.93 3.13
CA ASP A 246 1.69 -29.79 4.15
C ASP A 246 0.96 -28.45 4.11
N MET A 247 1.12 -27.66 3.02
CA MET A 247 0.44 -26.37 2.81
C MET A 247 -0.75 -26.48 1.84
#